data_8ffbd7f3010935b765aa1eccb14731d4
#
_entry.id   8ffbd7f3010935b765aa1eccb14731d4
#
_cell.length_a   1.000
_cell.length_b   1.000
_cell.length_c   1.000
_cell.angle_alpha   90.00
_cell.angle_beta   90.00
_cell.angle_gamma   90.00
#
_symmetry.space_group_name_H-M   'P 1'
#
loop_
_entity.id
_entity.type
_entity.pdbx_description
1 polymer ?
#
loop_
_entity_poly.entity_id
_entity_poly.type
_entity_poly.pdbx_seq_one_letter_code
_entity_poly.pdbx_strand_id
1 'polypeptide(L)'
;MPHAVQIQTLSHIYNKKNQALDNISLEIPRGETVGLIGPDGVGKSTLLSIIAGVRKIQTGSVRVLGGDMANKHDRQDLSHRIAYMPQGLGKNLYPTLTVQENIDFHARLFGLSSTERKARIQRLLDATNLAPFPDRAAGKLSGGMKQKLSLCCALVHNPDLLILDEPTTGVDPLSRRQFWQLVHDLQQEQSGMTVIVATAYIDEAEQFQHLLAMDAGHLLANEPTQAVMQRLGTATLEDAYIKLLPQDKQDNAADLVLPPFIPEANAPLAMEAHDLTKKFGSFTSVDHVSFEIQKGEIFGFLGSNGCGKSTTMKMLTGLLEPTSGTAKLLGEPIDAGSIETKKRVGYMSQAFSLYEELTVRQNLELHAKLYQIADSQTAISQALRDFDLATVEHTKPASLPLGIRQRLQLAAACLHSPEVLILDEPTSGVDPAARAMFWRTLLKLSRQDRITIFVTTHFMNEVERCDRISLMHRGRVLAMGTPAELVKQSGQPNMEEAFIHYLEQDAAETGKMV
;
A
#
# COMPACT_ATOMS: atom_id res chain seq x y z
N MET A 1 22.75 -5.47 27.56
CA MET A 1 22.70 -4.11 26.96
C MET A 1 21.23 -3.79 26.74
N PRO A 2 20.74 -2.60 27.11
CA PRO A 2 19.32 -2.26 27.04
C PRO A 2 18.81 -2.03 25.61
N HIS A 3 19.71 -1.68 24.66
CA HIS A 3 19.36 -1.30 23.30
C HIS A 3 19.78 -2.36 22.28
N ALA A 4 18.92 -2.61 21.29
CA ALA A 4 19.21 -3.45 20.12
C ALA A 4 20.02 -2.68 19.10
N VAL A 5 19.70 -1.38 18.91
CA VAL A 5 20.39 -0.49 17.97
C VAL A 5 20.69 0.85 18.66
N GLN A 6 21.90 1.38 18.43
CA GLN A 6 22.30 2.72 18.85
C GLN A 6 22.98 3.41 17.67
N ILE A 7 22.51 4.58 17.30
CA ILE A 7 23.02 5.39 16.20
C ILE A 7 23.35 6.79 16.70
N GLN A 8 24.50 7.32 16.28
CA GLN A 8 24.92 8.68 16.61
C GLN A 8 25.39 9.40 15.35
N THR A 9 24.79 10.55 15.08
CA THR A 9 25.14 11.50 14.00
C THR A 9 25.30 10.85 12.63
N LEU A 10 24.44 9.88 12.31
CA LEU A 10 24.47 9.13 11.04
C LEU A 10 24.00 10.02 9.89
N SER A 11 24.86 10.18 8.87
CA SER A 11 24.50 10.84 7.62
C SER A 11 24.86 9.96 6.43
N HIS A 12 24.03 10.02 5.37
CA HIS A 12 24.24 9.27 4.14
C HIS A 12 23.78 10.04 2.91
N ILE A 13 24.66 10.16 1.91
CA ILE A 13 24.43 10.92 0.67
C ILE A 13 24.60 10.02 -0.55
N TYR A 14 23.63 10.04 -1.45
CA TYR A 14 23.70 9.38 -2.76
C TYR A 14 24.18 10.35 -3.84
N ASN A 15 25.06 9.88 -4.71
CA ASN A 15 25.52 10.62 -5.92
C ASN A 15 25.98 12.06 -5.63
N LYS A 16 26.51 12.32 -4.42
CA LYS A 16 26.99 13.63 -3.93
C LYS A 16 25.94 14.76 -3.95
N LYS A 17 24.66 14.46 -4.15
CA LYS A 17 23.60 15.46 -4.28
C LYS A 17 22.34 15.13 -3.48
N ASN A 18 22.02 13.86 -3.29
CA ASN A 18 20.79 13.44 -2.63
C ASN A 18 21.12 12.95 -1.22
N GLN A 19 20.83 13.78 -0.21
CA GLN A 19 21.00 13.44 1.20
C GLN A 19 19.81 12.60 1.66
N ALA A 20 20.06 11.31 1.90
CA ALA A 20 19.03 10.38 2.33
C ALA A 20 18.88 10.32 3.86
N LEU A 21 19.96 10.55 4.61
CA LEU A 21 19.97 10.63 6.06
C LEU A 21 20.81 11.84 6.47
N ASP A 22 20.30 12.64 7.40
CA ASP A 22 20.95 13.84 7.89
C ASP A 22 20.99 13.87 9.42
N ASN A 23 22.19 13.63 9.97
CA ASN A 23 22.49 13.72 11.40
C ASN A 23 21.53 12.92 12.30
N ILE A 24 21.17 11.68 11.89
CA ILE A 24 20.27 10.80 12.63
C ILE A 24 20.96 10.30 13.90
N SER A 25 20.31 10.49 15.05
CA SER A 25 20.69 9.89 16.32
C SER A 25 19.48 9.24 16.96
N LEU A 26 19.57 7.95 17.29
CA LEU A 26 18.47 7.18 17.87
C LEU A 26 18.95 5.97 18.67
N GLU A 27 18.08 5.50 19.56
CA GLU A 27 18.25 4.26 20.29
C GLU A 27 16.98 3.42 20.17
N ILE A 28 17.14 2.13 19.89
CA ILE A 28 16.02 1.17 19.79
C ILE A 28 16.14 0.18 20.93
N PRO A 29 15.11 0.06 21.79
CA PRO A 29 15.06 -0.92 22.86
C PRO A 29 15.11 -2.37 22.35
N ARG A 30 15.56 -3.31 23.20
CA ARG A 30 15.51 -4.75 22.88
C ARG A 30 14.12 -5.33 23.17
N GLY A 31 13.72 -6.30 22.32
CA GLY A 31 12.51 -7.08 22.53
C GLY A 31 11.22 -6.36 22.13
N GLU A 32 11.31 -5.16 21.58
CA GLU A 32 10.16 -4.38 21.13
C GLU A 32 9.97 -4.48 19.61
N THR A 33 8.73 -4.26 19.15
CA THR A 33 8.42 -3.99 17.76
C THR A 33 8.40 -2.48 17.54
N VAL A 34 9.22 -2.02 16.61
CA VAL A 34 9.47 -0.60 16.33
C VAL A 34 8.98 -0.29 14.93
N GLY A 35 8.03 0.63 14.81
CA GLY A 35 7.54 1.16 13.54
C GLY A 35 8.40 2.30 13.03
N LEU A 36 8.85 2.23 11.80
CA LEU A 36 9.53 3.31 11.08
C LEU A 36 8.61 3.84 10.00
N ILE A 37 8.06 5.04 10.21
CA ILE A 37 7.12 5.68 9.30
C ILE A 37 7.70 6.94 8.66
N GLY A 38 7.18 7.32 7.52
CA GLY A 38 7.56 8.52 6.77
C GLY A 38 7.34 8.37 5.27
N PRO A 39 7.40 9.47 4.50
CA PRO A 39 7.21 9.46 3.05
C PRO A 39 8.19 8.55 2.31
N ASP A 40 7.84 8.21 1.07
CA ASP A 40 8.77 7.51 0.19
C ASP A 40 9.97 8.39 -0.14
N GLY A 41 11.16 7.75 -0.16
CA GLY A 41 12.40 8.44 -0.47
C GLY A 41 13.05 9.21 0.69
N VAL A 42 12.44 9.25 1.91
CA VAL A 42 13.01 9.96 3.06
C VAL A 42 14.19 9.24 3.73
N GLY A 43 14.57 8.06 3.25
CA GLY A 43 15.72 7.35 3.77
C GLY A 43 15.42 6.14 4.66
N LYS A 44 14.16 5.71 4.83
CA LYS A 44 13.78 4.52 5.63
C LYS A 44 14.59 3.29 5.26
N SER A 45 14.51 2.85 3.99
CA SER A 45 15.26 1.67 3.50
C SER A 45 16.78 1.85 3.57
N THR A 46 17.27 3.10 3.47
CA THR A 46 18.69 3.42 3.66
C THR A 46 19.10 3.16 5.12
N LEU A 47 18.32 3.67 6.07
CA LEU A 47 18.54 3.44 7.50
C LEU A 47 18.51 1.95 7.84
N LEU A 48 17.47 1.22 7.40
CA LEU A 48 17.34 -0.22 7.62
C LEU A 48 18.51 -1.02 7.03
N SER A 49 18.94 -0.68 5.81
CA SER A 49 20.07 -1.37 5.15
C SER A 49 21.42 -1.11 5.85
N ILE A 50 21.60 0.05 6.50
CA ILE A 50 22.78 0.35 7.31
C ILE A 50 22.72 -0.44 8.63
N ILE A 51 21.58 -0.47 9.31
CA ILE A 51 21.38 -1.26 10.53
C ILE A 51 21.62 -2.76 10.25
N ALA A 52 21.11 -3.27 9.11
CA ALA A 52 21.33 -4.64 8.67
C ALA A 52 22.80 -4.96 8.26
N GLY A 53 23.67 -3.96 8.18
CA GLY A 53 25.06 -4.11 7.78
C GLY A 53 25.29 -4.34 6.28
N VAL A 54 24.25 -4.26 5.45
CA VAL A 54 24.35 -4.41 3.97
C VAL A 54 24.83 -3.13 3.28
N ARG A 55 24.77 -1.99 3.96
CA ARG A 55 25.24 -0.69 3.45
C ARG A 55 26.33 -0.10 4.33
N LYS A 56 27.35 0.49 3.70
CA LYS A 56 28.45 1.14 4.42
C LYS A 56 28.00 2.42 5.10
N ILE A 57 28.48 2.64 6.31
CA ILE A 57 28.38 3.89 7.05
C ILE A 57 29.30 4.91 6.36
N GLN A 58 28.78 6.09 6.02
CA GLN A 58 29.57 7.20 5.47
C GLN A 58 30.04 8.14 6.58
N THR A 59 29.14 8.53 7.49
CA THR A 59 29.44 9.42 8.61
C THR A 59 28.63 8.96 9.82
N GLY A 60 29.16 9.16 11.04
CA GLY A 60 28.53 8.76 12.30
C GLY A 60 28.91 7.36 12.76
N SER A 61 28.22 6.86 13.78
CA SER A 61 28.44 5.52 14.34
C SER A 61 27.14 4.76 14.45
N VAL A 62 27.20 3.44 14.21
CA VAL A 62 26.04 2.52 14.30
C VAL A 62 26.49 1.27 15.06
N ARG A 63 25.84 1.01 16.19
CA ARG A 63 26.00 -0.20 16.97
C ARG A 63 24.74 -1.04 16.94
N VAL A 64 24.86 -2.32 16.65
CA VAL A 64 23.74 -3.26 16.57
C VAL A 64 24.07 -4.46 17.46
N LEU A 65 23.16 -4.84 18.34
CA LEU A 65 23.32 -5.94 19.29
C LEU A 65 24.64 -5.87 20.09
N GLY A 66 25.20 -4.64 20.24
CA GLY A 66 26.43 -4.37 20.95
C GLY A 66 27.71 -4.31 20.10
N GLY A 67 27.68 -4.75 18.83
CA GLY A 67 28.82 -4.67 17.92
C GLY A 67 28.81 -3.40 17.08
N ASP A 68 29.98 -2.97 16.62
CA ASP A 68 30.18 -1.80 15.76
C ASP A 68 30.01 -2.19 14.28
N MET A 69 29.00 -1.64 13.63
CA MET A 69 28.71 -1.94 12.22
C MET A 69 29.73 -1.33 11.25
N ALA A 70 30.63 -0.46 11.68
CA ALA A 70 31.79 -0.02 10.90
C ALA A 70 32.87 -1.10 10.85
N ASN A 71 32.98 -1.94 11.88
CA ASN A 71 33.95 -3.03 11.98
C ASN A 71 33.51 -4.24 11.16
N LYS A 72 34.39 -4.74 10.28
CA LYS A 72 34.10 -5.92 9.44
C LYS A 72 33.91 -7.20 10.27
N HIS A 73 34.71 -7.38 11.32
CA HIS A 73 34.65 -8.56 12.17
C HIS A 73 33.31 -8.61 12.93
N ASP A 74 32.93 -7.51 13.58
CA ASP A 74 31.65 -7.42 14.30
C ASP A 74 30.47 -7.69 13.36
N ARG A 75 30.48 -7.13 12.10
CA ARG A 75 29.42 -7.42 11.11
C ARG A 75 29.34 -8.88 10.74
N GLN A 76 30.48 -9.57 10.59
CA GLN A 76 30.50 -11.00 10.30
C GLN A 76 29.95 -11.82 11.48
N ASP A 77 30.34 -11.47 12.70
CA ASP A 77 29.89 -12.15 13.91
C ASP A 77 28.41 -11.92 14.21
N LEU A 78 27.85 -10.81 13.76
CA LEU A 78 26.42 -10.48 13.97
C LEU A 78 25.52 -10.93 12.82
N SER A 79 26.07 -11.27 11.66
CA SER A 79 25.28 -11.58 10.45
C SER A 79 24.27 -12.71 10.65
N HIS A 80 24.58 -13.71 11.49
CA HIS A 80 23.69 -14.82 11.80
C HIS A 80 22.62 -14.49 12.87
N ARG A 81 22.71 -13.30 13.48
CA ARG A 81 21.77 -12.80 14.50
C ARG A 81 20.80 -11.74 13.95
N ILE A 82 21.00 -11.32 12.70
CA ILE A 82 20.21 -10.28 12.03
C ILE A 82 19.55 -10.88 10.81
N ALA A 83 18.22 -10.71 10.71
CA ALA A 83 17.47 -11.00 9.49
C ALA A 83 17.01 -9.72 8.83
N TYR A 84 17.14 -9.62 7.51
CA TYR A 84 16.68 -8.49 6.74
C TYR A 84 15.80 -8.94 5.57
N MET A 85 14.57 -8.45 5.57
CA MET A 85 13.62 -8.64 4.48
C MET A 85 13.48 -7.32 3.73
N PRO A 86 14.08 -7.18 2.52
CA PRO A 86 14.05 -5.95 1.76
C PRO A 86 12.69 -5.71 1.11
N GLN A 87 12.40 -4.45 0.80
CA GLN A 87 11.19 -4.02 0.12
C GLN A 87 10.97 -4.77 -1.20
N GLY A 88 9.73 -5.20 -1.45
CA GLY A 88 9.25 -5.85 -2.67
C GLY A 88 8.97 -7.34 -2.51
N LEU A 89 7.84 -7.74 -3.09
CA LEU A 89 7.28 -9.10 -2.98
C LEU A 89 8.26 -10.19 -3.41
N GLY A 90 8.76 -10.96 -2.42
CA GLY A 90 9.59 -12.13 -2.69
C GLY A 90 10.99 -11.83 -3.26
N LYS A 91 11.56 -10.65 -3.04
CA LYS A 91 12.91 -10.30 -3.51
C LYS A 91 14.02 -11.17 -2.94
N ASN A 92 13.81 -11.75 -1.76
CA ASN A 92 14.74 -12.71 -1.15
C ASN A 92 14.42 -14.16 -1.54
N LEU A 93 13.48 -14.40 -2.44
CA LEU A 93 13.08 -15.75 -2.89
C LEU A 93 13.69 -16.08 -4.25
N TYR A 94 13.94 -17.36 -4.46
CA TYR A 94 14.28 -17.93 -5.76
C TYR A 94 13.00 -18.45 -6.42
N PRO A 95 12.50 -17.80 -7.49
CA PRO A 95 11.18 -18.12 -8.07
C PRO A 95 11.05 -19.55 -8.62
N THR A 96 12.18 -20.15 -9.01
CA THR A 96 12.26 -21.50 -9.57
C THR A 96 12.31 -22.59 -8.50
N LEU A 97 12.73 -22.26 -7.28
CA LEU A 97 12.75 -23.20 -6.16
C LEU A 97 11.34 -23.32 -5.57
N THR A 98 11.06 -24.49 -5.00
CA THR A 98 9.83 -24.75 -4.27
C THR A 98 9.79 -23.98 -2.94
N VAL A 99 8.66 -23.98 -2.27
CA VAL A 99 8.48 -23.39 -0.93
C VAL A 99 9.50 -23.99 0.04
N GLN A 100 9.57 -25.32 0.11
CA GLN A 100 10.50 -26.04 1.00
C GLN A 100 11.96 -25.78 0.64
N GLU A 101 12.31 -25.80 -0.66
CA GLU A 101 13.68 -25.57 -1.13
C GLU A 101 14.16 -24.16 -0.83
N ASN A 102 13.31 -23.13 -0.93
CA ASN A 102 13.67 -21.77 -0.55
C ASN A 102 14.07 -21.69 0.92
N ILE A 103 13.28 -22.27 1.84
CA ILE A 103 13.58 -22.23 3.26
C ILE A 103 14.84 -23.08 3.56
N ASP A 104 14.98 -24.27 2.96
CA ASP A 104 16.15 -25.14 3.15
C ASP A 104 17.43 -24.47 2.64
N PHE A 105 17.36 -23.74 1.53
CA PHE A 105 18.49 -22.95 1.00
C PHE A 105 18.99 -21.93 2.03
N HIS A 106 18.09 -21.12 2.58
CA HIS A 106 18.44 -20.15 3.61
C HIS A 106 18.95 -20.82 4.88
N ALA A 107 18.33 -21.90 5.32
CA ALA A 107 18.78 -22.65 6.49
C ALA A 107 20.21 -23.22 6.33
N ARG A 108 20.58 -23.64 5.11
CA ARG A 108 21.95 -24.08 4.79
C ARG A 108 22.94 -22.94 4.80
N LEU A 109 22.56 -21.74 4.29
CA LEU A 109 23.43 -20.57 4.31
C LEU A 109 23.85 -20.19 5.75
N PHE A 110 22.95 -20.40 6.72
CA PHE A 110 23.23 -20.16 8.14
C PHE A 110 23.83 -21.38 8.88
N GLY A 111 24.22 -22.45 8.16
CA GLY A 111 24.95 -23.58 8.71
C GLY A 111 24.14 -24.51 9.63
N LEU A 112 22.80 -24.47 9.56
CA LEU A 112 21.94 -25.34 10.37
C LEU A 112 22.14 -26.81 10.02
N SER A 113 22.21 -27.67 11.02
CA SER A 113 22.31 -29.13 10.85
C SER A 113 21.07 -29.70 10.15
N SER A 114 21.20 -30.89 9.55
CA SER A 114 20.09 -31.52 8.82
C SER A 114 18.85 -31.73 9.70
N THR A 115 19.04 -32.08 10.97
CA THR A 115 17.97 -32.33 11.94
C THR A 115 17.26 -31.04 12.30
N GLU A 116 18.00 -29.97 12.61
CA GLU A 116 17.46 -28.65 12.94
C GLU A 116 16.72 -28.06 11.75
N ARG A 117 17.27 -28.16 10.53
CA ARG A 117 16.59 -27.66 9.31
C ARG A 117 15.23 -28.29 9.15
N LYS A 118 15.13 -29.62 9.20
CA LYS A 118 13.85 -30.32 9.03
C LYS A 118 12.81 -29.87 10.07
N ALA A 119 13.21 -29.79 11.33
CA ALA A 119 12.33 -29.38 12.41
C ALA A 119 11.84 -27.91 12.23
N ARG A 120 12.75 -26.98 11.91
CA ARG A 120 12.42 -25.56 11.74
C ARG A 120 11.60 -25.31 10.47
N ILE A 121 11.93 -25.96 9.35
CA ILE A 121 11.16 -25.86 8.11
C ILE A 121 9.72 -26.31 8.36
N GLN A 122 9.52 -27.50 8.97
CA GLN A 122 8.18 -27.98 9.24
C GLN A 122 7.39 -27.03 10.13
N ARG A 123 8.00 -26.55 11.22
CA ARG A 123 7.37 -25.57 12.13
C ARG A 123 6.95 -24.29 11.40
N LEU A 124 7.83 -23.72 10.56
CA LEU A 124 7.53 -22.49 9.81
C LEU A 124 6.44 -22.71 8.76
N LEU A 125 6.46 -23.87 8.09
CA LEU A 125 5.40 -24.23 7.13
C LEU A 125 4.03 -24.35 7.81
N ASP A 126 3.99 -24.98 8.99
CA ASP A 126 2.75 -25.13 9.77
C ASP A 126 2.24 -23.77 10.27
N ALA A 127 3.12 -22.95 10.85
CA ALA A 127 2.78 -21.61 11.37
C ALA A 127 2.28 -20.64 10.27
N THR A 128 2.75 -20.82 9.03
CA THR A 128 2.38 -19.94 7.91
C THR A 128 1.23 -20.47 7.06
N ASN A 129 0.70 -21.66 7.35
CA ASN A 129 -0.24 -22.38 6.50
C ASN A 129 0.31 -22.66 5.08
N LEU A 130 1.63 -22.80 4.93
CA LEU A 130 2.28 -23.19 3.68
C LEU A 130 2.52 -24.70 3.59
N ALA A 131 2.28 -25.46 4.67
CA ALA A 131 2.45 -26.91 4.72
C ALA A 131 1.70 -27.68 3.60
N PRO A 132 0.53 -27.25 3.08
CA PRO A 132 -0.12 -27.91 1.94
C PRO A 132 0.59 -27.70 0.59
N PHE A 133 1.60 -26.82 0.51
CA PHE A 133 2.23 -26.40 -0.75
C PHE A 133 3.76 -26.52 -0.78
N PRO A 134 4.40 -27.51 -0.13
CA PRO A 134 5.86 -27.56 0.04
C PRO A 134 6.60 -27.65 -1.30
N ASP A 135 6.00 -28.32 -2.29
CA ASP A 135 6.59 -28.57 -3.62
C ASP A 135 6.17 -27.53 -4.67
N ARG A 136 5.38 -26.51 -4.28
CA ARG A 136 4.97 -25.45 -5.22
C ARG A 136 6.11 -24.47 -5.43
N ALA A 137 6.45 -24.18 -6.71
CA ALA A 137 7.45 -23.19 -7.03
C ALA A 137 7.06 -21.80 -6.50
N ALA A 138 8.01 -21.06 -5.90
CA ALA A 138 7.77 -19.74 -5.31
C ALA A 138 7.22 -18.72 -6.33
N GLY A 139 7.62 -18.83 -7.61
CA GLY A 139 7.08 -17.99 -8.67
C GLY A 139 5.58 -18.11 -8.88
N LYS A 140 4.98 -19.26 -8.53
CA LYS A 140 3.55 -19.58 -8.69
C LYS A 140 2.69 -19.27 -7.44
N LEU A 141 3.28 -18.68 -6.41
CA LEU A 141 2.59 -18.28 -5.18
C LEU A 141 1.86 -16.94 -5.36
N SER A 142 0.77 -16.76 -4.60
CA SER A 142 0.13 -15.44 -4.46
C SER A 142 1.06 -14.45 -3.74
N GLY A 143 0.73 -13.15 -3.78
CA GLY A 143 1.49 -12.11 -3.09
C GLY A 143 1.64 -12.39 -1.59
N GLY A 144 0.53 -12.66 -0.90
CA GLY A 144 0.55 -12.99 0.52
C GLY A 144 1.33 -14.28 0.84
N MET A 145 1.22 -15.33 0.01
CA MET A 145 2.03 -16.55 0.18
C MET A 145 3.52 -16.29 -0.02
N LYS A 146 3.91 -15.43 -0.99
CA LYS A 146 5.30 -15.02 -1.17
C LYS A 146 5.84 -14.28 0.04
N GLN A 147 5.05 -13.40 0.65
CA GLN A 147 5.46 -12.68 1.87
C GLN A 147 5.64 -13.64 3.06
N LYS A 148 4.70 -14.55 3.26
CA LYS A 148 4.84 -15.60 4.29
C LYS A 148 6.10 -16.45 4.07
N LEU A 149 6.36 -16.89 2.84
CA LEU A 149 7.58 -17.63 2.51
C LEU A 149 8.85 -16.78 2.72
N SER A 150 8.81 -15.51 2.35
CA SER A 150 9.89 -14.53 2.54
C SER A 150 10.25 -14.40 4.02
N LEU A 151 9.22 -14.31 4.87
CA LEU A 151 9.37 -14.27 6.33
C LEU A 151 9.93 -15.59 6.88
N CYS A 152 9.46 -16.75 6.40
CA CYS A 152 10.03 -18.05 6.78
C CYS A 152 11.54 -18.11 6.49
N CYS A 153 11.96 -17.66 5.31
CA CYS A 153 13.37 -17.60 4.94
C CYS A 153 14.19 -16.68 5.85
N ALA A 154 13.61 -15.55 6.27
CA ALA A 154 14.24 -14.61 7.18
C ALA A 154 14.34 -15.15 8.62
N LEU A 155 13.39 -15.97 9.06
CA LEU A 155 13.30 -16.44 10.45
C LEU A 155 13.92 -17.83 10.69
N VAL A 156 14.28 -18.57 9.64
CA VAL A 156 14.73 -19.97 9.78
C VAL A 156 15.96 -20.15 10.67
N HIS A 157 16.78 -19.11 10.82
CA HIS A 157 17.99 -19.13 11.66
C HIS A 157 17.80 -18.51 13.07
N ASN A 158 16.56 -18.14 13.46
CA ASN A 158 16.21 -17.53 14.75
C ASN A 158 17.03 -16.25 15.06
N PRO A 159 16.82 -15.17 14.36
CA PRO A 159 17.56 -13.92 14.56
C PRO A 159 17.17 -13.22 15.87
N ASP A 160 18.10 -12.49 16.48
CA ASP A 160 17.82 -11.58 17.60
C ASP A 160 17.22 -10.25 17.15
N LEU A 161 17.47 -9.86 15.88
CA LEU A 161 16.96 -8.66 15.25
C LEU A 161 16.36 -9.00 13.88
N LEU A 162 15.06 -8.74 13.73
CA LEU A 162 14.32 -8.88 12.48
C LEU A 162 14.05 -7.49 11.91
N ILE A 163 14.48 -7.24 10.68
CA ILE A 163 14.29 -5.98 9.97
C ILE A 163 13.41 -6.23 8.76
N LEU A 164 12.27 -5.54 8.70
CA LEU A 164 11.25 -5.68 7.66
C LEU A 164 11.07 -4.33 6.95
N ASP A 165 11.29 -4.32 5.64
CA ASP A 165 11.15 -3.12 4.82
C ASP A 165 9.89 -3.25 3.95
N GLU A 166 8.81 -2.62 4.37
CA GLU A 166 7.47 -2.67 3.76
C GLU A 166 6.96 -4.10 3.52
N PRO A 167 6.91 -4.94 4.55
CA PRO A 167 6.64 -6.38 4.38
C PRO A 167 5.23 -6.69 3.88
N THR A 168 4.28 -5.80 4.09
CA THR A 168 2.85 -6.03 3.81
C THR A 168 2.32 -5.18 2.65
N THR A 169 3.19 -4.39 2.00
CA THR A 169 2.79 -3.57 0.84
C THR A 169 2.26 -4.44 -0.30
N GLY A 170 1.04 -4.14 -0.76
CA GLY A 170 0.35 -4.92 -1.79
C GLY A 170 -0.17 -6.28 -1.30
N VAL A 171 -0.29 -6.50 0.00
CA VAL A 171 -0.91 -7.68 0.60
C VAL A 171 -2.32 -7.33 1.06
N ASP A 172 -3.28 -8.22 0.81
CA ASP A 172 -4.66 -8.02 1.23
C ASP A 172 -4.82 -8.03 2.78
N PRO A 173 -5.88 -7.41 3.34
CA PRO A 173 -6.02 -7.22 4.77
C PRO A 173 -5.97 -8.51 5.59
N LEU A 174 -6.60 -9.60 5.12
CA LEU A 174 -6.58 -10.86 5.83
C LEU A 174 -5.18 -11.50 5.86
N SER A 175 -4.50 -11.52 4.71
CA SER A 175 -3.11 -12.02 4.63
C SER A 175 -2.16 -11.16 5.46
N ARG A 176 -2.41 -9.84 5.55
CA ARG A 176 -1.67 -8.89 6.40
C ARG A 176 -1.87 -9.20 7.89
N ARG A 177 -3.10 -9.39 8.34
CA ARG A 177 -3.41 -9.80 9.73
C ARG A 177 -2.71 -11.11 10.09
N GLN A 178 -2.77 -12.12 9.23
CA GLN A 178 -2.10 -13.41 9.44
C GLN A 178 -0.57 -13.28 9.49
N PHE A 179 0.00 -12.36 8.71
CA PHE A 179 1.43 -12.05 8.74
C PHE A 179 1.86 -11.46 10.09
N TRP A 180 1.13 -10.47 10.60
CA TRP A 180 1.45 -9.83 11.88
C TRP A 180 1.21 -10.76 13.06
N GLN A 181 0.16 -11.58 13.02
CA GLN A 181 -0.06 -12.62 14.04
C GLN A 181 1.13 -13.58 14.11
N LEU A 182 1.63 -14.03 12.95
CA LEU A 182 2.80 -14.92 12.89
C LEU A 182 4.05 -14.24 13.46
N VAL A 183 4.33 -12.98 13.12
CA VAL A 183 5.47 -12.21 13.67
C VAL A 183 5.35 -12.13 15.20
N HIS A 184 4.15 -11.82 15.70
CA HIS A 184 3.87 -11.72 17.12
C HIS A 184 4.09 -13.06 17.85
N ASP A 185 3.53 -14.16 17.32
CA ASP A 185 3.66 -15.49 17.92
C ASP A 185 5.13 -15.92 18.01
N LEU A 186 5.89 -15.69 16.93
CA LEU A 186 7.32 -16.01 16.90
C LEU A 186 8.15 -15.11 17.84
N GLN A 187 7.76 -13.85 18.03
CA GLN A 187 8.39 -12.95 18.99
C GLN A 187 8.11 -13.38 20.43
N GLN A 188 6.91 -13.87 20.73
CA GLN A 188 6.55 -14.41 22.05
C GLN A 188 7.34 -15.69 22.37
N GLU A 189 7.49 -16.58 21.40
CA GLU A 189 8.26 -17.82 21.57
C GLU A 189 9.77 -17.55 21.73
N GLN A 190 10.30 -16.54 21.06
CA GLN A 190 11.70 -16.14 21.11
C GLN A 190 11.83 -14.86 21.94
N SER A 191 11.74 -15.01 23.27
CA SER A 191 11.81 -13.88 24.20
C SER A 191 13.05 -13.01 23.94
N GLY A 192 12.83 -11.74 23.54
CA GLY A 192 13.89 -10.77 23.32
C GLY A 192 14.24 -10.49 21.85
N MET A 193 13.55 -11.10 20.87
CA MET A 193 13.69 -10.71 19.46
C MET A 193 13.16 -9.29 19.26
N THR A 194 14.00 -8.40 18.74
CA THR A 194 13.61 -7.03 18.35
C THR A 194 13.15 -7.04 16.90
N VAL A 195 12.05 -6.34 16.61
CA VAL A 195 11.51 -6.22 15.25
C VAL A 195 11.52 -4.76 14.84
N ILE A 196 12.12 -4.42 13.71
CA ILE A 196 12.08 -3.06 13.13
C ILE A 196 11.34 -3.15 11.80
N VAL A 197 10.29 -2.36 11.65
CA VAL A 197 9.39 -2.41 10.51
C VAL A 197 9.29 -1.03 9.86
N ALA A 198 9.79 -0.87 8.65
CA ALA A 198 9.35 0.27 7.83
C ALA A 198 8.02 -0.09 7.17
N THR A 199 7.01 0.75 7.33
CA THR A 199 5.69 0.55 6.74
C THR A 199 5.09 1.86 6.23
N ALA A 200 4.35 1.76 5.12
CA ALA A 200 3.48 2.81 4.62
C ALA A 200 2.08 2.77 5.29
N TYR A 201 1.77 1.68 6.01
CA TYR A 201 0.51 1.51 6.72
C TYR A 201 0.66 2.03 8.15
N ILE A 202 0.16 3.24 8.41
CA ILE A 202 0.23 3.84 9.75
C ILE A 202 -0.58 3.05 10.76
N ASP A 203 -1.69 2.45 10.36
CA ASP A 203 -2.54 1.59 11.21
C ASP A 203 -1.75 0.40 11.78
N GLU A 204 -0.79 -0.15 11.01
CA GLU A 204 0.11 -1.18 11.52
C GLU A 204 1.07 -0.61 12.57
N ALA A 205 1.68 0.56 12.27
CA ALA A 205 2.63 1.21 13.18
C ALA A 205 1.98 1.65 14.50
N GLU A 206 0.68 1.96 14.50
CA GLU A 206 -0.09 2.29 15.69
C GLU A 206 -0.14 1.13 16.70
N GLN A 207 -0.05 -0.12 16.23
CA GLN A 207 -0.06 -1.32 17.08
C GLN A 207 1.33 -1.65 17.65
N PHE A 208 2.41 -1.00 17.18
CA PHE A 208 3.76 -1.28 17.64
C PHE A 208 4.13 -0.47 18.89
N GLN A 209 5.02 -1.02 19.71
CA GLN A 209 5.39 -0.43 21.00
C GLN A 209 6.13 0.90 20.86
N HIS A 210 6.98 1.03 19.84
CA HIS A 210 7.86 2.19 19.66
C HIS A 210 7.75 2.74 18.24
N LEU A 211 7.87 4.06 18.11
CA LEU A 211 7.76 4.77 16.85
C LEU A 211 9.04 5.53 16.52
N LEU A 212 9.49 5.36 15.29
CA LEU A 212 10.44 6.23 14.60
C LEU A 212 9.70 6.94 13.47
N ALA A 213 9.55 8.25 13.54
CA ALA A 213 8.94 9.05 12.48
C ALA A 213 10.03 9.84 11.76
N MET A 214 10.03 9.79 10.42
CA MET A 214 11.03 10.47 9.58
C MET A 214 10.37 11.38 8.54
N ASP A 215 11.04 12.50 8.24
CA ASP A 215 10.75 13.34 7.08
C ASP A 215 12.04 13.98 6.56
N ALA A 216 12.18 14.08 5.24
CA ALA A 216 13.30 14.73 4.55
C ALA A 216 14.70 14.32 5.07
N GLY A 217 14.90 13.07 5.45
CA GLY A 217 16.16 12.55 5.97
C GLY A 217 16.41 12.82 7.47
N HIS A 218 15.47 13.47 8.15
CA HIS A 218 15.53 13.79 9.59
C HIS A 218 14.60 12.91 10.41
N LEU A 219 14.94 12.71 11.69
CA LEU A 219 14.09 12.04 12.66
C LEU A 219 13.17 13.05 13.33
N LEU A 220 11.86 12.85 13.25
CA LEU A 220 10.84 13.70 13.87
C LEU A 220 10.42 13.22 15.25
N ALA A 221 10.39 11.89 15.45
CA ALA A 221 10.07 11.27 16.74
C ALA A 221 10.86 9.96 16.91
N ASN A 222 11.20 9.66 18.17
CA ASN A 222 11.82 8.41 18.63
C ASN A 222 11.35 8.16 20.07
N GLU A 223 10.16 7.61 20.22
CA GLU A 223 9.51 7.43 21.52
C GLU A 223 8.41 6.36 21.44
N PRO A 224 7.89 5.84 22.57
CA PRO A 224 6.77 4.92 22.56
C PRO A 224 5.58 5.48 21.77
N THR A 225 4.96 4.65 20.93
CA THR A 225 3.88 5.06 20.00
C THR A 225 2.73 5.79 20.71
N GLN A 226 2.28 5.26 21.85
CA GLN A 226 1.22 5.87 22.65
C GLN A 226 1.63 7.22 23.24
N ALA A 227 2.91 7.40 23.59
CA ALA A 227 3.42 8.65 24.12
C ALA A 227 3.39 9.79 23.06
N VAL A 228 3.69 9.46 21.79
CA VAL A 228 3.55 10.41 20.67
C VAL A 228 2.12 10.90 20.56
N MET A 229 1.15 9.98 20.52
CA MET A 229 -0.27 10.31 20.37
C MET A 229 -0.78 11.14 21.55
N GLN A 230 -0.42 10.77 22.78
CA GLN A 230 -0.80 11.51 23.99
C GLN A 230 -0.20 12.92 24.03
N ARG A 231 1.10 13.05 23.69
CA ARG A 231 1.81 14.35 23.66
C ARG A 231 1.20 15.31 22.65
N LEU A 232 0.74 14.80 21.52
CA LEU A 232 0.14 15.59 20.43
C LEU A 232 -1.37 15.73 20.54
N GLY A 233 -2.02 15.02 21.49
CA GLY A 233 -3.46 15.08 21.72
C GLY A 233 -4.25 14.61 20.50
N THR A 234 -3.89 13.47 19.94
CA THR A 234 -4.54 12.89 18.74
C THR A 234 -5.18 11.54 19.05
N ALA A 235 -6.26 11.21 18.33
CA ALA A 235 -6.92 9.93 18.45
C ALA A 235 -6.26 8.83 17.61
N THR A 236 -5.58 9.21 16.51
CA THR A 236 -4.92 8.29 15.59
C THR A 236 -3.44 8.63 15.43
N LEU A 237 -2.64 7.64 15.04
CA LEU A 237 -1.23 7.86 14.72
C LEU A 237 -1.06 8.65 13.41
N GLU A 238 -2.01 8.57 12.48
CA GLU A 238 -2.00 9.36 11.24
C GLU A 238 -2.07 10.86 11.54
N ASP A 239 -2.99 11.28 12.41
CA ASP A 239 -3.09 12.66 12.86
C ASP A 239 -1.86 13.11 13.65
N ALA A 240 -1.31 12.22 14.47
CA ALA A 240 -0.07 12.50 15.20
C ALA A 240 1.09 12.72 14.23
N TYR A 241 1.24 11.88 13.22
CA TYR A 241 2.29 12.03 12.22
C TYR A 241 2.15 13.33 11.43
N ILE A 242 0.94 13.71 11.01
CA ILE A 242 0.69 15.00 10.32
C ILE A 242 1.14 16.17 11.21
N LYS A 243 0.81 16.14 12.52
CA LYS A 243 1.25 17.18 13.48
C LYS A 243 2.76 17.23 13.74
N LEU A 244 3.50 16.16 13.47
CA LEU A 244 4.97 16.13 13.54
C LEU A 244 5.63 16.78 12.33
N LEU A 245 4.95 16.88 11.19
CA LEU A 245 5.50 17.46 9.98
C LEU A 245 5.69 18.99 10.11
N PRO A 246 6.55 19.61 9.28
CA PRO A 246 6.63 21.06 9.14
C PRO A 246 5.28 21.70 8.81
N GLN A 247 5.05 22.95 9.25
CA GLN A 247 3.75 23.63 9.17
C GLN A 247 3.19 23.71 7.75
N ASP A 248 4.04 23.95 6.76
CA ASP A 248 3.66 23.99 5.34
C ASP A 248 3.07 22.65 4.82
N LYS A 249 3.52 21.53 5.37
CA LYS A 249 2.98 20.20 5.08
C LYS A 249 1.71 19.90 5.87
N GLN A 250 1.60 20.40 7.12
CA GLN A 250 0.39 20.26 7.94
C GLN A 250 -0.80 20.96 7.30
N ASP A 251 -0.63 22.20 6.85
CA ASP A 251 -1.70 23.02 6.26
C ASP A 251 -2.24 22.36 4.97
N ASN A 252 -1.40 21.68 4.23
CA ASN A 252 -1.78 20.94 3.03
C ASN A 252 -2.50 19.61 3.34
N ALA A 253 -2.32 19.04 4.52
CA ALA A 253 -2.91 17.77 4.94
C ALA A 253 -4.21 17.94 5.75
N ALA A 254 -4.58 19.18 6.15
CA ALA A 254 -5.76 19.45 6.95
C ALA A 254 -7.04 18.93 6.28
N ASP A 255 -7.89 18.25 7.04
CA ASP A 255 -9.14 17.69 6.56
C ASP A 255 -10.07 18.78 6.03
N LEU A 256 -10.55 18.58 4.82
CA LEU A 256 -11.59 19.41 4.22
C LEU A 256 -12.95 18.85 4.66
N VAL A 257 -13.64 19.55 5.54
CA VAL A 257 -15.02 19.22 5.88
C VAL A 257 -15.91 19.62 4.70
N LEU A 258 -16.28 18.64 3.89
CA LEU A 258 -17.25 18.82 2.80
C LEU A 258 -18.62 18.25 3.20
N PRO A 259 -19.71 18.77 2.63
CA PRO A 259 -21.04 18.23 2.89
C PRO A 259 -21.09 16.74 2.50
N PRO A 260 -21.90 15.94 3.22
CA PRO A 260 -22.11 14.55 2.85
C PRO A 260 -22.73 14.46 1.44
N PHE A 261 -22.50 13.33 0.78
CA PHE A 261 -23.18 13.05 -0.48
C PHE A 261 -24.69 12.96 -0.24
N ILE A 262 -25.44 13.73 -1.01
CA ILE A 262 -26.91 13.69 -0.98
C ILE A 262 -27.38 13.17 -2.34
N PRO A 263 -27.97 11.96 -2.38
CA PRO A 263 -28.55 11.44 -3.61
C PRO A 263 -29.66 12.35 -4.13
N GLU A 264 -29.64 12.65 -5.42
CA GLU A 264 -30.78 13.34 -6.06
C GLU A 264 -31.86 12.30 -6.39
N ALA A 265 -33.06 12.51 -5.89
CA ALA A 265 -34.20 11.66 -6.23
C ALA A 265 -34.45 11.70 -7.75
N ASN A 266 -34.43 10.54 -8.40
CA ASN A 266 -34.57 10.37 -9.85
C ASN A 266 -33.40 10.86 -10.71
N ALA A 267 -32.21 11.13 -10.17
CA ALA A 267 -31.05 11.39 -11.00
C ALA A 267 -30.69 10.13 -11.81
N PRO A 268 -30.27 10.28 -13.08
CA PRO A 268 -29.78 9.14 -13.86
C PRO A 268 -28.55 8.55 -13.19
N LEU A 269 -28.42 7.21 -13.22
CA LEU A 269 -27.25 6.50 -12.73
C LEU A 269 -26.03 6.85 -13.58
N ALA A 270 -24.90 7.05 -12.92
CA ALA A 270 -23.64 7.29 -13.61
C ALA A 270 -23.04 5.99 -14.15
N MET A 271 -23.15 4.91 -13.37
CA MET A 271 -22.69 3.58 -13.77
C MET A 271 -23.65 2.51 -13.30
N GLU A 272 -23.87 1.52 -14.15
CA GLU A 272 -24.70 0.36 -13.87
C GLU A 272 -23.97 -0.91 -14.34
N ALA A 273 -24.02 -1.95 -13.54
CA ALA A 273 -23.55 -3.28 -13.89
C ALA A 273 -24.61 -4.31 -13.48
N HIS A 274 -25.00 -5.18 -14.39
CA HIS A 274 -25.99 -6.25 -14.14
C HIS A 274 -25.41 -7.59 -14.53
N ASP A 275 -25.27 -8.50 -13.55
CA ASP A 275 -24.77 -9.87 -13.69
C ASP A 275 -23.45 -9.98 -14.47
N LEU A 276 -22.58 -8.99 -14.27
CA LEU A 276 -21.34 -8.85 -15.01
C LEU A 276 -20.42 -10.04 -14.72
N THR A 277 -20.07 -10.78 -15.76
CA THR A 277 -19.25 -11.99 -15.63
C THR A 277 -18.10 -11.96 -16.62
N LYS A 278 -16.90 -12.34 -16.16
CA LYS A 278 -15.72 -12.54 -17.02
C LYS A 278 -15.03 -13.85 -16.75
N LYS A 279 -14.90 -14.65 -17.81
CA LYS A 279 -14.17 -15.93 -17.81
C LYS A 279 -12.95 -15.86 -18.70
N PHE A 280 -11.86 -16.45 -18.25
CA PHE A 280 -10.62 -16.68 -19.00
C PHE A 280 -10.38 -18.19 -19.07
N GLY A 281 -10.84 -18.82 -20.15
CA GLY A 281 -10.88 -20.28 -20.23
C GLY A 281 -11.76 -20.88 -19.13
N SER A 282 -11.21 -21.75 -18.30
CA SER A 282 -11.90 -22.35 -17.14
C SER A 282 -11.93 -21.46 -15.90
N PHE A 283 -11.16 -20.38 -15.87
CA PHE A 283 -11.07 -19.48 -14.71
C PHE A 283 -12.12 -18.37 -14.82
N THR A 284 -12.97 -18.24 -13.79
CA THR A 284 -13.92 -17.12 -13.65
C THR A 284 -13.30 -16.04 -12.78
N SER A 285 -12.99 -14.90 -13.38
CA SER A 285 -12.37 -13.75 -12.70
C SER A 285 -13.41 -12.84 -12.05
N VAL A 286 -14.59 -12.69 -12.69
CA VAL A 286 -15.73 -11.92 -12.19
C VAL A 286 -16.96 -12.77 -12.39
N ASP A 287 -17.81 -12.91 -11.38
CA ASP A 287 -18.91 -13.84 -11.31
C ASP A 287 -20.19 -13.16 -10.82
N HIS A 288 -21.09 -12.80 -11.77
CA HIS A 288 -22.41 -12.19 -11.54
C HIS A 288 -22.36 -10.91 -10.66
N VAL A 289 -21.43 -10.01 -10.95
CA VAL A 289 -21.31 -8.75 -10.22
C VAL A 289 -22.34 -7.74 -10.70
N SER A 290 -23.14 -7.22 -9.76
CA SER A 290 -24.18 -6.21 -10.02
C SER A 290 -24.02 -5.04 -9.04
N PHE A 291 -24.09 -3.80 -9.55
CA PHE A 291 -24.11 -2.58 -8.74
C PHE A 291 -24.62 -1.37 -9.54
N GLU A 292 -25.03 -0.34 -8.82
CA GLU A 292 -25.47 0.95 -9.35
C GLU A 292 -24.76 2.07 -8.65
N ILE A 293 -24.26 3.07 -9.38
CA ILE A 293 -23.54 4.23 -8.83
C ILE A 293 -24.25 5.50 -9.27
N GLN A 294 -24.52 6.38 -8.31
CA GLN A 294 -25.20 7.65 -8.58
C GLN A 294 -24.24 8.73 -9.06
N LYS A 295 -24.75 9.74 -9.77
CA LYS A 295 -23.94 10.86 -10.26
C LYS A 295 -23.37 11.67 -9.10
N GLY A 296 -22.04 11.86 -9.09
CA GLY A 296 -21.31 12.57 -8.04
C GLY A 296 -20.98 11.74 -6.81
N GLU A 297 -21.30 10.44 -6.79
CA GLU A 297 -20.97 9.50 -5.72
C GLU A 297 -19.49 9.09 -5.78
N ILE A 298 -18.86 8.90 -4.62
CA ILE A 298 -17.58 8.21 -4.49
C ILE A 298 -17.85 6.78 -4.06
N PHE A 299 -17.68 5.85 -5.00
CA PHE A 299 -17.93 4.43 -4.78
C PHE A 299 -16.62 3.66 -4.65
N GLY A 300 -16.42 3.04 -3.49
CA GLY A 300 -15.24 2.25 -3.17
C GLY A 300 -15.43 0.77 -3.55
N PHE A 301 -14.41 0.17 -4.16
CA PHE A 301 -14.38 -1.25 -4.49
C PHE A 301 -13.25 -1.93 -3.73
N LEU A 302 -13.59 -2.54 -2.61
CA LEU A 302 -12.66 -3.18 -1.70
C LEU A 302 -12.61 -4.69 -1.94
N GLY A 303 -11.44 -5.29 -1.89
CA GLY A 303 -11.33 -6.74 -2.02
C GLY A 303 -9.91 -7.25 -1.97
N SER A 304 -9.76 -8.56 -1.73
CA SER A 304 -8.47 -9.23 -1.74
C SER A 304 -7.77 -9.15 -3.09
N ASN A 305 -6.45 -9.33 -3.10
CA ASN A 305 -5.69 -9.35 -4.35
C ASN A 305 -6.13 -10.50 -5.25
N GLY A 306 -6.33 -10.19 -6.55
CA GLY A 306 -6.78 -11.17 -7.53
C GLY A 306 -8.28 -11.52 -7.45
N CYS A 307 -9.08 -10.82 -6.63
CA CYS A 307 -10.52 -11.08 -6.53
C CYS A 307 -11.35 -10.57 -7.72
N GLY A 308 -10.72 -9.90 -8.71
CA GLY A 308 -11.42 -9.44 -9.92
C GLY A 308 -11.61 -7.92 -10.05
N LYS A 309 -11.15 -7.09 -9.09
CA LYS A 309 -11.31 -5.61 -9.12
C LYS A 309 -10.86 -4.98 -10.44
N SER A 310 -9.59 -5.15 -10.80
CA SER A 310 -9.05 -4.58 -12.06
C SER A 310 -9.70 -5.17 -13.30
N THR A 311 -10.20 -6.42 -13.25
CA THR A 311 -10.98 -7.02 -14.35
C THR A 311 -12.33 -6.31 -14.49
N THR A 312 -13.03 -6.07 -13.39
CA THR A 312 -14.29 -5.31 -13.36
C THR A 312 -14.09 -3.90 -13.90
N MET A 313 -13.05 -3.19 -13.44
CA MET A 313 -12.73 -1.84 -13.95
C MET A 313 -12.48 -1.82 -15.46
N LYS A 314 -11.72 -2.81 -15.99
CA LYS A 314 -11.47 -2.90 -17.44
C LYS A 314 -12.76 -3.16 -18.24
N MET A 315 -13.72 -3.87 -17.68
CA MET A 315 -15.03 -4.02 -18.31
C MET A 315 -15.81 -2.70 -18.28
N LEU A 316 -15.79 -1.97 -17.16
CA LEU A 316 -16.47 -0.67 -17.01
C LEU A 316 -15.85 0.44 -17.87
N THR A 317 -14.58 0.34 -18.23
CA THR A 317 -13.90 1.27 -19.12
C THR A 317 -13.99 0.89 -20.61
N GLY A 318 -14.64 -0.22 -20.91
CA GLY A 318 -14.67 -0.77 -22.27
C GLY A 318 -13.33 -1.29 -22.78
N LEU A 319 -12.34 -1.50 -21.90
CA LEU A 319 -11.05 -2.10 -22.27
C LEU A 319 -11.11 -3.62 -22.36
N LEU A 320 -12.15 -4.22 -21.80
CA LEU A 320 -12.37 -5.66 -21.78
C LEU A 320 -13.86 -5.97 -21.93
N GLU A 321 -14.22 -6.79 -22.91
CA GLU A 321 -15.60 -7.24 -23.08
C GLU A 321 -15.99 -8.25 -21.99
N PRO A 322 -17.18 -8.15 -21.38
CA PRO A 322 -17.70 -9.17 -20.48
C PRO A 322 -17.99 -10.48 -21.25
N THR A 323 -17.94 -11.60 -20.55
CA THR A 323 -18.40 -12.89 -21.10
C THR A 323 -19.93 -12.97 -21.12
N SER A 324 -20.59 -12.40 -20.10
CA SER A 324 -22.04 -12.23 -19.99
C SER A 324 -22.35 -11.07 -19.03
N GLY A 325 -23.61 -10.67 -18.99
CA GLY A 325 -24.06 -9.50 -18.25
C GLY A 325 -23.92 -8.21 -19.06
N THR A 326 -24.33 -7.09 -18.49
CA THR A 326 -24.32 -5.78 -19.14
C THR A 326 -23.76 -4.72 -18.21
N ALA A 327 -23.12 -3.72 -18.80
CA ALA A 327 -22.72 -2.53 -18.09
C ALA A 327 -23.11 -1.27 -18.88
N LYS A 328 -23.54 -0.23 -18.17
CA LYS A 328 -23.85 1.07 -18.75
C LYS A 328 -23.06 2.17 -18.06
N LEU A 329 -22.72 3.17 -18.83
CA LEU A 329 -22.11 4.41 -18.37
C LEU A 329 -22.99 5.59 -18.79
N LEU A 330 -23.45 6.38 -17.81
CA LEU A 330 -24.33 7.53 -18.04
C LEU A 330 -25.58 7.18 -18.90
N GLY A 331 -26.17 5.99 -18.64
CA GLY A 331 -27.33 5.46 -19.36
C GLY A 331 -27.02 4.76 -20.69
N GLU A 332 -25.81 4.88 -21.22
CA GLU A 332 -25.38 4.28 -22.50
C GLU A 332 -24.67 2.95 -22.27
N PRO A 333 -24.91 1.91 -23.05
CA PRO A 333 -24.14 0.68 -22.99
C PRO A 333 -22.66 0.94 -23.21
N ILE A 334 -21.81 0.28 -22.43
CA ILE A 334 -20.35 0.42 -22.57
C ILE A 334 -19.93 -0.34 -23.84
N ASP A 335 -19.47 0.42 -24.82
CA ASP A 335 -18.89 -0.12 -26.06
C ASP A 335 -17.38 0.17 -26.08
N ALA A 336 -16.59 -0.90 -26.19
CA ALA A 336 -15.13 -0.83 -26.31
C ALA A 336 -14.65 0.01 -27.52
N GLY A 337 -15.47 0.13 -28.56
CA GLY A 337 -15.21 0.92 -29.78
C GLY A 337 -15.53 2.39 -29.68
N SER A 338 -16.40 2.80 -28.76
CA SER A 338 -16.91 4.18 -28.71
C SER A 338 -15.88 5.17 -28.17
N ILE A 339 -15.45 6.10 -29.01
CA ILE A 339 -14.59 7.23 -28.63
C ILE A 339 -15.36 8.22 -27.75
N GLU A 340 -16.64 8.40 -27.97
CA GLU A 340 -17.48 9.33 -27.20
C GLU A 340 -17.60 8.89 -25.74
N THR A 341 -17.80 7.59 -25.48
CA THR A 341 -17.81 7.05 -24.13
C THR A 341 -16.45 7.28 -23.42
N LYS A 342 -15.34 7.06 -24.15
CA LYS A 342 -13.99 7.27 -23.62
C LYS A 342 -13.69 8.73 -23.28
N LYS A 343 -14.26 9.69 -23.99
CA LYS A 343 -14.11 11.14 -23.68
C LYS A 343 -14.83 11.56 -22.41
N ARG A 344 -15.80 10.76 -21.91
CA ARG A 344 -16.54 11.04 -20.68
C ARG A 344 -15.94 10.39 -19.45
N VAL A 345 -14.89 9.55 -19.63
CA VAL A 345 -14.24 8.78 -18.55
C VAL A 345 -12.78 9.21 -18.42
N GLY A 346 -12.39 9.55 -17.20
CA GLY A 346 -10.99 9.61 -16.80
C GLY A 346 -10.56 8.29 -16.16
N TYR A 347 -9.43 7.76 -16.56
CA TYR A 347 -8.89 6.51 -16.02
C TYR A 347 -7.49 6.69 -15.47
N MET A 348 -7.26 6.20 -14.26
CA MET A 348 -5.96 6.17 -13.63
C MET A 348 -5.63 4.73 -13.23
N SER A 349 -4.57 4.18 -13.81
CA SER A 349 -4.07 2.84 -13.51
C SER A 349 -3.20 2.83 -12.25
N GLN A 350 -3.09 1.67 -11.59
CA GLN A 350 -2.24 1.46 -10.42
C GLN A 350 -0.76 1.80 -10.70
N ALA A 351 -0.23 1.35 -11.85
CA ALA A 351 1.11 1.69 -12.27
C ALA A 351 1.15 3.08 -12.89
N PHE A 352 2.26 3.80 -12.69
CA PHE A 352 2.47 5.09 -13.37
C PHE A 352 2.45 4.90 -14.88
N SER A 353 1.50 5.53 -15.55
CA SER A 353 1.18 5.29 -16.97
C SER A 353 1.56 6.47 -17.90
N LEU A 354 2.13 7.53 -17.34
CA LEU A 354 2.59 8.68 -18.12
C LEU A 354 4.06 8.55 -18.54
N TYR A 355 4.51 9.39 -19.46
CA TYR A 355 5.85 9.33 -20.01
C TYR A 355 6.87 9.95 -19.03
N GLU A 356 7.79 9.16 -18.52
CA GLU A 356 8.82 9.59 -17.58
C GLU A 356 9.88 10.52 -18.20
N GLU A 357 10.05 10.47 -19.51
CA GLU A 357 10.98 11.32 -20.28
C GLU A 357 10.42 12.73 -20.55
N LEU A 358 9.12 12.88 -20.53
CA LEU A 358 8.45 14.17 -20.71
C LEU A 358 8.32 14.90 -19.37
N THR A 359 8.33 16.24 -19.40
CA THR A 359 8.04 17.04 -18.19
C THR A 359 6.57 16.91 -17.78
N VAL A 360 6.23 17.39 -16.59
CA VAL A 360 4.83 17.46 -16.10
C VAL A 360 3.97 18.19 -17.14
N ARG A 361 4.36 19.38 -17.58
CA ARG A 361 3.63 20.15 -18.60
C ARG A 361 3.52 19.40 -19.92
N GLN A 362 4.59 18.79 -20.42
CA GLN A 362 4.59 18.05 -21.69
C GLN A 362 3.67 16.82 -21.65
N ASN A 363 3.55 16.13 -20.51
CA ASN A 363 2.58 15.06 -20.33
C ASN A 363 1.14 15.57 -20.45
N LEU A 364 0.82 16.72 -19.82
CA LEU A 364 -0.50 17.34 -19.93
C LEU A 364 -0.77 17.83 -21.37
N GLU A 365 0.22 18.41 -22.06
CA GLU A 365 0.11 18.82 -23.47
C GLU A 365 -0.18 17.63 -24.40
N LEU A 366 0.47 16.49 -24.15
CA LEU A 366 0.20 15.26 -24.89
C LEU A 366 -1.25 14.80 -24.69
N HIS A 367 -1.72 14.77 -23.45
CA HIS A 367 -3.10 14.40 -23.13
C HIS A 367 -4.11 15.38 -23.74
N ALA A 368 -3.83 16.68 -23.66
CA ALA A 368 -4.68 17.70 -24.30
C ALA A 368 -4.84 17.48 -25.82
N LYS A 369 -3.75 17.08 -26.50
CA LYS A 369 -3.78 16.72 -27.93
C LYS A 369 -4.56 15.44 -28.20
N LEU A 370 -4.37 14.40 -27.37
CA LEU A 370 -5.08 13.12 -27.51
C LEU A 370 -6.59 13.28 -27.36
N TYR A 371 -7.04 14.11 -26.41
CA TYR A 371 -8.45 14.41 -26.18
C TYR A 371 -8.98 15.57 -27.03
N GLN A 372 -8.15 16.18 -27.90
CA GLN A 372 -8.51 17.27 -28.80
C GLN A 372 -9.13 18.48 -28.07
N ILE A 373 -8.53 18.87 -26.93
CA ILE A 373 -9.00 20.01 -26.13
C ILE A 373 -8.74 21.30 -26.89
N ALA A 374 -9.79 22.04 -27.17
CA ALA A 374 -9.72 23.27 -28.03
C ALA A 374 -8.85 24.38 -27.42
N ASP A 375 -9.05 24.69 -26.13
CA ASP A 375 -8.20 25.62 -25.36
C ASP A 375 -7.28 24.85 -24.40
N SER A 376 -6.30 24.18 -24.99
CA SER A 376 -5.36 23.34 -24.24
C SER A 376 -4.49 24.12 -23.25
N GLN A 377 -4.12 25.36 -23.57
CA GLN A 377 -3.23 26.16 -22.71
C GLN A 377 -3.94 26.61 -21.42
N THR A 378 -5.19 27.03 -21.51
CA THR A 378 -6.00 27.37 -20.34
C THR A 378 -6.27 26.14 -19.49
N ALA A 379 -6.67 25.02 -20.12
CA ALA A 379 -6.92 23.75 -19.41
C ALA A 379 -5.68 23.25 -18.66
N ILE A 380 -4.50 23.25 -19.30
CA ILE A 380 -3.24 22.84 -18.68
C ILE A 380 -2.87 23.77 -17.51
N SER A 381 -2.98 25.08 -17.72
CA SER A 381 -2.66 26.07 -16.68
C SER A 381 -3.59 25.94 -15.46
N GLN A 382 -4.86 25.63 -15.69
CA GLN A 382 -5.82 25.36 -14.63
C GLN A 382 -5.49 24.04 -13.90
N ALA A 383 -5.24 22.95 -14.64
CA ALA A 383 -4.85 21.67 -14.06
C ALA A 383 -3.56 21.79 -13.21
N LEU A 384 -2.55 22.52 -13.67
CA LEU A 384 -1.33 22.77 -12.90
C LEU A 384 -1.61 23.46 -11.55
N ARG A 385 -2.59 24.36 -11.49
CA ARG A 385 -3.02 25.02 -10.24
C ARG A 385 -3.86 24.11 -9.36
N ASP A 386 -4.90 23.47 -9.92
CA ASP A 386 -5.89 22.68 -9.17
C ASP A 386 -5.28 21.44 -8.51
N PHE A 387 -4.25 20.86 -9.15
CA PHE A 387 -3.54 19.69 -8.67
C PHE A 387 -2.18 20.02 -8.03
N ASP A 388 -1.89 21.32 -7.77
CA ASP A 388 -0.65 21.79 -7.12
C ASP A 388 0.62 21.25 -7.82
N LEU A 389 0.71 21.42 -9.12
CA LEU A 389 1.80 20.97 -9.98
C LEU A 389 2.61 22.14 -10.58
N ALA A 390 2.21 23.40 -10.34
CA ALA A 390 2.81 24.57 -10.97
C ALA A 390 4.31 24.71 -10.67
N THR A 391 4.74 24.39 -9.45
CA THR A 391 6.16 24.48 -9.04
C THR A 391 7.07 23.44 -9.69
N VAL A 392 6.49 22.37 -10.23
CA VAL A 392 7.20 21.23 -10.82
C VAL A 392 6.90 21.04 -12.31
N GLU A 393 6.24 21.98 -12.95
CA GLU A 393 5.74 21.86 -14.33
C GLU A 393 6.84 21.51 -15.37
N HIS A 394 8.07 21.96 -15.14
CA HIS A 394 9.22 21.68 -16.01
C HIS A 394 10.05 20.46 -15.56
N THR A 395 9.63 19.79 -14.50
CA THR A 395 10.36 18.64 -13.94
C THR A 395 9.86 17.34 -14.57
N LYS A 396 10.75 16.38 -14.76
CA LYS A 396 10.39 15.04 -15.26
C LYS A 396 9.84 14.17 -14.14
N PRO A 397 8.78 13.38 -14.38
CA PRO A 397 8.17 12.50 -13.37
C PRO A 397 9.14 11.54 -12.69
N ALA A 398 10.15 11.04 -13.42
CA ALA A 398 11.16 10.13 -12.85
C ALA A 398 11.92 10.70 -11.63
N SER A 399 11.99 12.03 -11.49
CA SER A 399 12.65 12.71 -10.36
C SER A 399 11.69 13.22 -9.29
N LEU A 400 10.37 13.00 -9.46
CA LEU A 400 9.35 13.47 -8.52
C LEU A 400 8.99 12.39 -7.49
N PRO A 401 8.66 12.79 -6.25
CA PRO A 401 8.05 11.92 -5.25
C PRO A 401 6.77 11.26 -5.77
N LEU A 402 6.46 10.07 -5.26
CA LEU A 402 5.32 9.28 -5.72
C LEU A 402 3.98 10.04 -5.60
N GLY A 403 3.74 10.75 -4.49
CA GLY A 403 2.52 11.53 -4.30
C GLY A 403 2.32 12.62 -5.37
N ILE A 404 3.41 13.27 -5.83
CA ILE A 404 3.33 14.25 -6.93
C ILE A 404 3.07 13.54 -8.26
N ARG A 405 3.67 12.38 -8.49
CA ARG A 405 3.41 11.55 -9.69
C ARG A 405 1.95 11.13 -9.76
N GLN A 406 1.34 10.75 -8.63
CA GLN A 406 -0.07 10.38 -8.56
C GLN A 406 -0.99 11.58 -8.82
N ARG A 407 -0.68 12.77 -8.30
CA ARG A 407 -1.40 14.00 -8.64
C ARG A 407 -1.31 14.35 -10.12
N LEU A 408 -0.15 14.14 -10.75
CA LEU A 408 0.01 14.32 -12.19
C LEU A 408 -0.87 13.34 -13.00
N GLN A 409 -0.93 12.07 -12.59
CA GLN A 409 -1.83 11.09 -13.24
C GLN A 409 -3.30 11.49 -13.09
N LEU A 410 -3.70 11.93 -11.91
CA LEU A 410 -5.07 12.41 -11.67
C LEU A 410 -5.36 13.66 -12.51
N ALA A 411 -4.44 14.63 -12.57
CA ALA A 411 -4.57 15.83 -13.41
C ALA A 411 -4.74 15.48 -14.89
N ALA A 412 -3.96 14.52 -15.40
CA ALA A 412 -4.08 14.05 -16.78
C ALA A 412 -5.41 13.34 -17.03
N ALA A 413 -5.90 12.54 -16.05
CA ALA A 413 -7.20 11.88 -16.13
C ALA A 413 -8.39 12.86 -16.05
N CYS A 414 -8.22 14.03 -15.42
CA CYS A 414 -9.24 15.06 -15.30
C CYS A 414 -9.19 16.14 -16.41
N LEU A 415 -8.12 16.20 -17.21
CA LEU A 415 -7.82 17.32 -18.12
C LEU A 415 -8.91 17.60 -19.15
N HIS A 416 -9.63 16.56 -19.57
CA HIS A 416 -10.73 16.64 -20.54
C HIS A 416 -12.12 16.76 -19.91
N SER A 417 -12.16 17.10 -18.60
CA SER A 417 -13.39 17.28 -17.81
C SER A 417 -14.35 16.08 -17.87
N PRO A 418 -13.92 14.88 -17.45
CA PRO A 418 -14.74 13.67 -17.48
C PRO A 418 -15.91 13.77 -16.51
N GLU A 419 -17.01 13.06 -16.79
CA GLU A 419 -18.14 12.91 -15.87
C GLU A 419 -17.93 11.77 -14.86
N VAL A 420 -17.07 10.81 -15.20
CA VAL A 420 -16.73 9.65 -14.37
C VAL A 420 -15.23 9.49 -14.30
N LEU A 421 -14.71 9.28 -13.09
CA LEU A 421 -13.32 8.89 -12.84
C LEU A 421 -13.26 7.45 -12.34
N ILE A 422 -12.38 6.65 -12.94
CA ILE A 422 -12.10 5.28 -12.54
C ILE A 422 -10.64 5.20 -12.11
N LEU A 423 -10.40 4.92 -10.81
CA LEU A 423 -9.09 4.98 -10.18
C LEU A 423 -8.71 3.61 -9.61
N ASP A 424 -7.61 3.03 -10.12
CA ASP A 424 -7.13 1.70 -9.68
C ASP A 424 -6.00 1.86 -8.66
N GLU A 425 -6.32 1.67 -7.37
CA GLU A 425 -5.40 1.80 -6.23
C GLU A 425 -4.53 3.08 -6.28
N PRO A 426 -5.14 4.27 -6.40
CA PRO A 426 -4.45 5.48 -6.79
C PRO A 426 -3.42 5.98 -5.77
N THR A 427 -3.50 5.55 -4.52
CA THR A 427 -2.65 6.00 -3.41
C THR A 427 -1.74 4.89 -2.88
N SER A 428 -1.66 3.77 -3.58
CA SER A 428 -0.77 2.66 -3.18
C SER A 428 0.70 3.12 -3.11
N GLY A 429 1.34 2.93 -1.95
CA GLY A 429 2.71 3.36 -1.68
C GLY A 429 2.88 4.87 -1.43
N VAL A 430 1.81 5.66 -1.43
CA VAL A 430 1.86 7.10 -1.15
C VAL A 430 1.89 7.35 0.37
N ASP A 431 2.71 8.29 0.80
CA ASP A 431 2.77 8.71 2.20
C ASP A 431 1.44 9.32 2.69
N PRO A 432 1.20 9.31 4.02
CA PRO A 432 -0.09 9.75 4.58
C PRO A 432 -0.49 11.19 4.25
N ALA A 433 0.46 12.13 4.27
CA ALA A 433 0.16 13.53 4.00
C ALA A 433 -0.23 13.74 2.52
N ALA A 434 0.52 13.13 1.60
CA ALA A 434 0.19 13.17 0.18
C ALA A 434 -1.11 12.40 -0.13
N ARG A 435 -1.41 11.31 0.62
CA ARG A 435 -2.67 10.57 0.53
C ARG A 435 -3.85 11.43 0.98
N ALA A 436 -3.76 12.10 2.13
CA ALA A 436 -4.80 13.01 2.62
C ALA A 436 -5.10 14.12 1.60
N MET A 437 -4.05 14.73 1.02
CA MET A 437 -4.18 15.74 -0.02
C MET A 437 -4.84 15.19 -1.31
N PHE A 438 -4.51 13.97 -1.72
CA PHE A 438 -5.13 13.30 -2.86
C PHE A 438 -6.63 13.09 -2.63
N TRP A 439 -7.02 12.54 -1.48
CA TRP A 439 -8.42 12.35 -1.11
C TRP A 439 -9.20 13.66 -0.99
N ARG A 440 -8.57 14.71 -0.46
CA ARG A 440 -9.15 16.06 -0.46
C ARG A 440 -9.50 16.53 -1.87
N THR A 441 -8.64 16.24 -2.84
CA THR A 441 -8.89 16.55 -4.25
C THR A 441 -10.05 15.73 -4.80
N LEU A 442 -10.13 14.41 -4.53
CA LEU A 442 -11.25 13.57 -4.94
C LEU A 442 -12.58 14.07 -4.36
N LEU A 443 -12.60 14.42 -3.08
CA LEU A 443 -13.78 14.98 -2.44
C LEU A 443 -14.25 16.28 -3.11
N LYS A 444 -13.34 17.18 -3.47
CA LYS A 444 -13.68 18.39 -4.23
C LYS A 444 -14.29 18.06 -5.59
N LEU A 445 -13.64 17.21 -6.37
CA LEU A 445 -14.12 16.79 -7.69
C LEU A 445 -15.53 16.18 -7.61
N SER A 446 -15.79 15.37 -6.59
CA SER A 446 -17.10 14.75 -6.39
C SER A 446 -18.17 15.77 -5.93
N ARG A 447 -17.87 16.62 -4.93
CA ARG A 447 -18.87 17.49 -4.30
C ARG A 447 -19.08 18.81 -5.03
N GLN A 448 -18.04 19.40 -5.61
CA GLN A 448 -18.11 20.69 -6.31
C GLN A 448 -18.34 20.50 -7.80
N ASP A 449 -17.59 19.60 -8.44
CA ASP A 449 -17.64 19.39 -9.88
C ASP A 449 -18.61 18.27 -10.28
N ARG A 450 -19.20 17.56 -9.29
CA ARG A 450 -20.16 16.46 -9.46
C ARG A 450 -19.64 15.30 -10.32
N ILE A 451 -18.33 15.08 -10.29
CA ILE A 451 -17.69 13.95 -10.95
C ILE A 451 -17.95 12.69 -10.13
N THR A 452 -18.47 11.65 -10.77
CA THR A 452 -18.64 10.33 -10.16
C THR A 452 -17.30 9.62 -10.08
N ILE A 453 -16.96 9.07 -8.93
CA ILE A 453 -15.66 8.45 -8.71
C ILE A 453 -15.84 6.98 -8.33
N PHE A 454 -15.26 6.10 -9.16
CA PHE A 454 -15.10 4.69 -8.85
C PHE A 454 -13.65 4.45 -8.46
N VAL A 455 -13.38 4.06 -7.22
CA VAL A 455 -12.03 3.87 -6.70
C VAL A 455 -11.85 2.46 -6.15
N THR A 456 -10.77 1.78 -6.56
CA THR A 456 -10.33 0.57 -5.85
C THR A 456 -9.28 0.94 -4.82
N THR A 457 -9.36 0.32 -3.67
CA THR A 457 -8.35 0.46 -2.61
C THR A 457 -8.28 -0.81 -1.76
N HIS A 458 -7.20 -0.94 -1.03
CA HIS A 458 -7.03 -1.92 0.04
C HIS A 458 -6.71 -1.23 1.39
N PHE A 459 -6.76 0.11 1.44
CA PHE A 459 -6.61 0.89 2.66
C PHE A 459 -7.96 1.11 3.33
N MET A 460 -8.10 0.68 4.59
CA MET A 460 -9.39 0.79 5.32
C MET A 460 -9.79 2.22 5.63
N ASN A 461 -8.83 3.08 5.98
CA ASN A 461 -9.06 4.51 6.21
C ASN A 461 -9.52 5.27 4.93
N GLU A 462 -9.21 4.76 3.74
CA GLU A 462 -9.73 5.31 2.48
C GLU A 462 -11.16 4.87 2.21
N VAL A 463 -11.47 3.61 2.55
CA VAL A 463 -12.81 3.04 2.40
C VAL A 463 -13.83 3.85 3.21
N GLU A 464 -13.46 4.31 4.40
CA GLU A 464 -14.30 5.13 5.27
C GLU A 464 -14.61 6.52 4.68
N ARG A 465 -13.82 6.98 3.70
CA ARG A 465 -14.05 8.24 2.96
C ARG A 465 -14.98 8.08 1.75
N CYS A 466 -15.33 6.86 1.38
CA CYS A 466 -16.28 6.57 0.31
C CYS A 466 -17.73 6.73 0.79
N ASP A 467 -18.63 7.12 -0.11
CA ASP A 467 -20.05 7.24 0.19
C ASP A 467 -20.71 5.87 0.34
N ARG A 468 -20.41 4.97 -0.60
CA ARG A 468 -20.75 3.54 -0.53
C ARG A 468 -19.56 2.71 -1.00
N ILE A 469 -19.56 1.46 -0.56
CA ILE A 469 -18.53 0.50 -0.90
C ILE A 469 -19.13 -0.85 -1.28
N SER A 470 -18.40 -1.57 -2.10
CA SER A 470 -18.63 -2.98 -2.42
C SER A 470 -17.46 -3.82 -1.94
N LEU A 471 -17.74 -4.86 -1.17
CA LEU A 471 -16.76 -5.84 -0.71
C LEU A 471 -16.71 -7.00 -1.68
N MET A 472 -15.56 -7.21 -2.33
CA MET A 472 -15.39 -8.23 -3.36
C MET A 472 -14.43 -9.34 -2.91
N HIS A 473 -14.82 -10.60 -3.14
CA HIS A 473 -13.97 -11.76 -2.92
C HIS A 473 -14.22 -12.82 -4.01
N ARG A 474 -13.16 -13.45 -4.50
CA ARG A 474 -13.23 -14.55 -5.51
C ARG A 474 -14.18 -14.28 -6.69
N GLY A 475 -14.18 -13.06 -7.17
CA GLY A 475 -15.01 -12.64 -8.31
C GLY A 475 -16.43 -12.24 -7.97
N ARG A 476 -16.86 -12.28 -6.70
CA ARG A 476 -18.21 -11.99 -6.24
C ARG A 476 -18.26 -10.81 -5.29
N VAL A 477 -19.39 -10.12 -5.27
CA VAL A 477 -19.70 -9.11 -4.25
C VAL A 477 -20.27 -9.82 -3.04
N LEU A 478 -19.63 -9.66 -1.88
CA LEU A 478 -20.06 -10.23 -0.60
C LEU A 478 -21.09 -9.33 0.08
N ALA A 479 -20.84 -8.03 0.09
CA ALA A 479 -21.72 -7.03 0.69
C ALA A 479 -21.54 -5.66 0.03
N MET A 480 -22.55 -4.82 0.10
CA MET A 480 -22.55 -3.46 -0.45
C MET A 480 -23.38 -2.54 0.45
N GLY A 481 -22.90 -1.35 0.72
CA GLY A 481 -23.57 -0.34 1.54
C GLY A 481 -22.64 0.81 1.90
N THR A 482 -23.09 1.70 2.77
CA THR A 482 -22.18 2.69 3.38
C THR A 482 -21.22 1.98 4.34
N PRO A 483 -20.00 2.49 4.57
CA PRO A 483 -19.07 1.89 5.53
C PRO A 483 -19.70 1.68 6.91
N ALA A 484 -20.45 2.67 7.41
CA ALA A 484 -21.12 2.58 8.71
C ALA A 484 -22.21 1.48 8.77
N GLU A 485 -22.98 1.30 7.68
CA GLU A 485 -23.98 0.22 7.59
C GLU A 485 -23.31 -1.15 7.62
N LEU A 486 -22.21 -1.35 6.89
CA LEU A 486 -21.51 -2.62 6.82
C LEU A 486 -20.86 -3.00 8.16
N VAL A 487 -20.24 -2.03 8.85
CA VAL A 487 -19.73 -2.21 10.22
C VAL A 487 -20.85 -2.61 11.17
N LYS A 488 -22.00 -1.90 11.11
CA LYS A 488 -23.16 -2.21 11.96
C LYS A 488 -23.74 -3.60 11.65
N GLN A 489 -23.87 -3.98 10.38
CA GLN A 489 -24.42 -5.28 9.97
C GLN A 489 -23.53 -6.45 10.38
N SER A 490 -22.20 -6.27 10.30
CA SER A 490 -21.24 -7.29 10.73
C SER A 490 -21.13 -7.42 12.26
N GLY A 491 -21.58 -6.41 13.01
CA GLY A 491 -21.39 -6.35 14.48
C GLY A 491 -19.95 -6.15 14.92
N GLN A 492 -19.07 -5.72 14.01
CA GLN A 492 -17.65 -5.54 14.26
C GLN A 492 -17.31 -4.09 14.67
N PRO A 493 -16.16 -3.84 15.33
CA PRO A 493 -15.83 -2.51 15.85
C PRO A 493 -15.39 -1.50 14.77
N ASN A 494 -14.86 -1.98 13.63
CA ASN A 494 -14.35 -1.14 12.53
C ASN A 494 -14.47 -1.84 11.17
N MET A 495 -14.13 -1.13 10.11
CA MET A 495 -14.29 -1.62 8.74
C MET A 495 -13.34 -2.79 8.39
N GLU A 496 -12.13 -2.83 8.96
CA GLU A 496 -11.19 -3.92 8.73
C GLU A 496 -11.71 -5.24 9.31
N GLU A 497 -12.19 -5.22 10.54
CA GLU A 497 -12.80 -6.39 11.19
C GLU A 497 -14.11 -6.80 10.50
N ALA A 498 -14.90 -5.84 10.03
CA ALA A 498 -16.09 -6.12 9.24
C ALA A 498 -15.74 -6.85 7.92
N PHE A 499 -14.74 -6.38 7.20
CA PHE A 499 -14.31 -7.04 5.96
C PHE A 499 -13.80 -8.45 6.21
N ILE A 500 -12.99 -8.66 7.24
CA ILE A 500 -12.50 -10.01 7.62
C ILE A 500 -13.68 -10.91 7.97
N HIS A 501 -14.65 -10.42 8.71
CA HIS A 501 -15.87 -11.17 9.06
C HIS A 501 -16.62 -11.64 7.80
N TYR A 502 -16.85 -10.77 6.80
CA TYR A 502 -17.49 -11.15 5.54
C TYR A 502 -16.66 -12.20 4.76
N LEU A 503 -15.34 -12.12 4.80
CA LEU A 503 -14.47 -13.13 4.18
C LEU A 503 -14.57 -14.50 4.88
N GLU A 504 -14.64 -14.52 6.19
CA GLU A 504 -14.78 -15.74 7.00
C GLU A 504 -16.16 -16.39 6.79
N GLN A 505 -17.22 -15.59 6.67
CA GLN A 505 -18.55 -16.09 6.32
C GLN A 505 -18.58 -16.77 4.93
N ASP A 506 -18.02 -16.11 3.90
CA ASP A 506 -17.94 -16.70 2.56
C ASP A 506 -17.15 -18.02 2.55
N ALA A 507 -16.07 -18.10 3.34
CA ALA A 507 -15.30 -19.32 3.48
C ALA A 507 -16.09 -20.46 4.14
N ALA A 508 -16.85 -20.15 5.19
CA ALA A 508 -17.69 -21.13 5.88
C ALA A 508 -18.79 -21.67 4.97
N GLU A 509 -19.44 -20.79 4.18
CA GLU A 509 -20.49 -21.17 3.23
C GLU A 509 -19.98 -21.97 2.05
N THR A 510 -18.80 -21.63 1.53
CA THR A 510 -18.22 -22.28 0.34
C THR A 510 -17.39 -23.51 0.66
N GLY A 511 -17.10 -23.79 1.94
CA GLY A 511 -16.22 -24.90 2.38
C GLY A 511 -14.78 -24.77 1.90
N LYS A 512 -14.36 -23.56 1.47
CA LYS A 512 -13.01 -23.26 0.97
C LYS A 512 -12.27 -22.41 1.99
N MET A 513 -11.04 -22.78 2.33
CA MET A 513 -10.19 -21.94 3.17
C MET A 513 -10.07 -20.52 2.59
N VAL A 514 -10.11 -19.54 3.48
CA VAL A 514 -9.96 -18.11 3.17
C VAL A 514 -8.54 -17.81 2.66
#